data_82e385b233044c09620b445406644e5d
#
_entry.id   82e385b233044c09620b445406644e5d
#
_cell.length_a   1.000
_cell.length_b   1.000
_cell.length_c   1.000
_cell.angle_alpha   90.00
_cell.angle_beta   90.00
_cell.angle_gamma   90.00
#
_symmetry.space_group_name_H-M   'P 1'
#
loop_
_entity.id
_entity.type
_entity.pdbx_description
1 polymer ?
#
loop_
_entity_poly.entity_id
_entity_poly.type
_entity_poly.pdbx_seq_one_letter_code
_entity_poly.pdbx_strand_id
1 'polypeptide(L)'
;MVIDGSGVKSYSALTPKPSRACVFELIYFSRPDSEVFGESVDQIRRLLGRTLAKEHPAPADIVISVPDSSNSAALGYSEESRIPFELGLIRNHYVGRTFIAPQQMKRDFGVNLKFNPVRRILEGKRVVVVDDSIVRGTTSRSLVAMLRSAGAREIHMRVSSPPIGWSCYYGIDTPNRKELIASSHTVEEIRKYLHVDSLGYLSMEGLRSCVSRPDDHCYACFDGKYSEWYGEPLGKLAMERPQTRIEGRR
;
A
#
# COMPACT_ATOMS: atom_id res chain seq x y z
N MET A 1 27.79 11.32 15.82
CA MET A 1 28.81 10.31 16.06
C MET A 1 30.15 10.87 15.64
N VAL A 2 31.19 10.75 16.47
CA VAL A 2 32.58 11.15 16.14
C VAL A 2 33.44 9.90 16.23
N ILE A 3 34.28 9.70 15.23
CA ILE A 3 35.25 8.59 15.17
C ILE A 3 36.60 9.21 15.12
N ASP A 4 37.44 8.93 16.11
CA ASP A 4 38.82 9.41 16.21
C ASP A 4 39.76 8.30 16.71
N GLY A 5 41.05 8.62 16.94
CA GLY A 5 42.04 7.66 17.42
C GLY A 5 41.73 7.04 18.79
N SER A 6 40.77 7.58 19.54
CA SER A 6 40.29 7.04 20.83
C SER A 6 39.07 6.13 20.68
N GLY A 7 38.52 5.94 19.46
CA GLY A 7 37.39 5.09 19.18
C GLY A 7 36.15 5.84 18.69
N VAL A 8 34.98 5.26 18.92
CA VAL A 8 33.68 5.79 18.52
C VAL A 8 32.96 6.43 19.70
N LYS A 9 32.58 7.70 19.54
CA LYS A 9 31.79 8.45 20.52
C LYS A 9 30.46 8.88 19.92
N SER A 10 29.34 8.55 20.59
CA SER A 10 27.99 8.97 20.20
C SER A 10 27.53 10.13 21.09
N TYR A 11 27.02 11.15 20.44
CA TYR A 11 26.41 12.31 21.12
C TYR A 11 24.95 12.41 20.70
N SER A 12 24.04 12.52 21.65
CA SER A 12 22.65 12.85 21.37
C SER A 12 22.51 14.37 21.47
N ALA A 13 22.29 15.00 20.31
CA ALA A 13 22.07 16.45 20.21
C ALA A 13 20.59 16.83 20.41
N LEU A 14 19.69 15.86 20.41
CA LEU A 14 18.26 16.09 20.51
C LEU A 14 17.67 15.37 21.73
N THR A 15 16.64 15.97 22.31
CA THR A 15 15.84 15.31 23.35
C THR A 15 15.09 14.15 22.72
N PRO A 16 15.16 12.93 23.28
CA PRO A 16 14.41 11.79 22.80
C PRO A 16 12.91 12.08 22.77
N LYS A 17 12.24 11.74 21.66
CA LYS A 17 10.79 11.79 21.54
C LYS A 17 10.22 10.36 21.46
N PRO A 18 8.92 10.16 21.74
CA PRO A 18 8.27 8.88 21.55
C PRO A 18 8.47 8.34 20.13
N SER A 19 8.61 7.03 19.99
CA SER A 19 8.73 6.36 18.69
C SER A 19 7.49 6.62 17.82
N ARG A 20 7.71 6.78 16.51
CA ARG A 20 6.67 6.89 15.49
C ARG A 20 7.11 6.10 14.26
N ALA A 21 7.27 4.79 14.43
CA ALA A 21 7.66 3.88 13.36
C ALA A 21 6.62 3.88 12.23
N CYS A 22 7.07 3.81 10.98
CA CYS A 22 6.15 3.80 9.85
C CYS A 22 5.37 2.48 9.80
N VAL A 23 4.04 2.50 10.01
CA VAL A 23 3.22 1.29 9.91
C VAL A 23 3.17 0.73 8.49
N PHE A 24 3.40 1.56 7.47
CA PHE A 24 3.38 1.13 6.07
C PHE A 24 4.53 0.17 5.72
N GLU A 25 5.60 0.15 6.54
CA GLU A 25 6.63 -0.89 6.46
C GLU A 25 6.04 -2.28 6.68
N LEU A 26 5.15 -2.43 7.65
CA LEU A 26 4.48 -3.69 7.96
C LEU A 26 3.42 -4.07 6.90
N ILE A 27 2.84 -3.08 6.20
CA ILE A 27 1.82 -3.31 5.16
C ILE A 27 2.47 -3.67 3.82
N TYR A 28 3.49 -2.90 3.38
CA TYR A 28 3.99 -2.97 2.00
C TYR A 28 5.51 -3.01 1.86
N PHE A 29 6.27 -2.05 2.46
CA PHE A 29 7.67 -1.80 2.09
C PHE A 29 8.63 -2.90 2.50
N SER A 30 8.51 -3.38 3.74
CA SER A 30 9.42 -4.41 4.25
C SER A 30 9.17 -5.75 3.57
N ARG A 31 10.22 -6.54 3.44
CA ARG A 31 10.12 -7.90 2.90
C ARG A 31 9.36 -8.79 3.88
N PRO A 32 8.54 -9.75 3.41
CA PRO A 32 7.76 -10.63 4.29
C PRO A 32 8.61 -11.44 5.27
N ASP A 33 9.84 -11.79 4.88
CA ASP A 33 10.80 -12.56 5.70
C ASP A 33 11.55 -11.71 6.73
N SER A 34 11.23 -10.42 6.86
CA SER A 34 11.89 -9.51 7.78
C SER A 34 11.18 -9.44 9.14
N GLU A 35 11.97 -9.09 10.15
CA GLU A 35 11.48 -8.62 11.44
C GLU A 35 11.76 -7.11 11.54
N VAL A 36 10.70 -6.30 11.72
CA VAL A 36 10.77 -4.84 11.70
C VAL A 36 10.01 -4.31 12.91
N PHE A 37 10.65 -3.43 13.68
CA PHE A 37 10.09 -2.85 14.92
C PHE A 37 9.72 -3.90 15.99
N GLY A 38 10.36 -5.09 15.94
CA GLY A 38 10.06 -6.23 16.81
C GLY A 38 8.83 -7.04 16.37
N GLU A 39 8.39 -6.86 15.13
CA GLU A 39 7.24 -7.56 14.54
C GLU A 39 7.68 -8.36 13.31
N SER A 40 7.19 -9.59 13.18
CA SER A 40 7.34 -10.37 11.94
C SER A 40 6.40 -9.82 10.88
N VAL A 41 6.94 -9.35 9.76
CA VAL A 41 6.16 -8.75 8.66
C VAL A 41 5.14 -9.73 8.09
N ASP A 42 5.50 -11.01 7.86
CA ASP A 42 4.57 -12.03 7.38
C ASP A 42 3.40 -12.23 8.36
N GLN A 43 3.70 -12.35 9.66
CA GLN A 43 2.65 -12.57 10.66
C GLN A 43 1.68 -11.38 10.75
N ILE A 44 2.21 -10.14 10.74
CA ILE A 44 1.35 -8.95 10.72
C ILE A 44 0.47 -8.92 9.48
N ARG A 45 1.02 -9.16 8.27
CA ARG A 45 0.22 -9.19 7.04
C ARG A 45 -0.86 -10.27 7.07
N ARG A 46 -0.58 -11.45 7.63
CA ARG A 46 -1.62 -12.48 7.84
C ARG A 46 -2.71 -11.99 8.79
N LEU A 47 -2.35 -11.32 9.89
CA LEU A 47 -3.33 -10.73 10.81
C LEU A 47 -4.19 -9.66 10.11
N LEU A 48 -3.57 -8.77 9.31
CA LEU A 48 -4.30 -7.80 8.50
C LEU A 48 -5.32 -8.49 7.59
N GLY A 49 -4.92 -9.57 6.92
CA GLY A 49 -5.80 -10.36 6.06
C GLY A 49 -6.96 -11.02 6.81
N ARG A 50 -6.70 -11.62 7.97
CA ARG A 50 -7.75 -12.23 8.82
C ARG A 50 -8.74 -11.18 9.31
N THR A 51 -8.24 -10.04 9.79
CA THR A 51 -9.09 -8.94 10.25
C THR A 51 -9.93 -8.37 9.11
N LEU A 52 -9.34 -8.20 7.94
CA LEU A 52 -10.02 -7.76 6.72
C LEU A 52 -11.16 -8.72 6.31
N ALA A 53 -10.96 -10.04 6.46
CA ALA A 53 -12.00 -11.03 6.17
C ALA A 53 -13.19 -10.93 7.14
N LYS A 54 -12.94 -10.60 8.42
CA LYS A 54 -13.99 -10.35 9.42
C LYS A 54 -14.78 -9.09 9.14
N GLU A 55 -14.07 -7.99 8.80
CA GLU A 55 -14.69 -6.70 8.52
C GLU A 55 -15.46 -6.71 7.19
N HIS A 56 -14.92 -7.38 6.18
CA HIS A 56 -15.44 -7.36 4.81
C HIS A 56 -15.50 -8.76 4.18
N PRO A 57 -16.39 -9.65 4.68
CA PRO A 57 -16.60 -10.94 4.03
C PRO A 57 -17.14 -10.75 2.60
N ALA A 58 -16.92 -11.74 1.75
CA ALA A 58 -17.45 -11.74 0.38
C ALA A 58 -17.92 -13.15 -0.03
N PRO A 59 -19.03 -13.25 -0.79
CA PRO A 59 -19.49 -14.54 -1.33
C PRO A 59 -18.64 -14.90 -2.56
N ALA A 60 -17.53 -15.57 -2.36
CA ALA A 60 -16.58 -15.88 -3.44
C ALA A 60 -16.19 -17.36 -3.47
N ASP A 61 -15.67 -17.79 -4.61
CA ASP A 61 -15.25 -19.17 -4.84
C ASP A 61 -13.74 -19.34 -4.57
N ILE A 62 -12.95 -18.28 -4.74
CA ILE A 62 -11.50 -18.28 -4.53
C ILE A 62 -11.01 -16.92 -4.01
N VAL A 63 -9.87 -16.95 -3.31
CA VAL A 63 -9.08 -15.78 -2.93
C VAL A 63 -7.80 -15.77 -3.76
N ILE A 64 -7.44 -14.64 -4.34
CA ILE A 64 -6.16 -14.42 -4.99
C ILE A 64 -5.47 -13.20 -4.42
N SER A 65 -4.15 -13.11 -4.55
CA SER A 65 -3.37 -11.93 -4.17
C SER A 65 -2.97 -11.10 -5.37
N VAL A 66 -2.72 -9.81 -5.14
CA VAL A 66 -1.88 -9.00 -6.04
C VAL A 66 -0.41 -9.28 -5.63
N PRO A 67 0.35 -10.07 -6.42
CA PRO A 67 1.68 -10.49 -6.00
C PRO A 67 2.70 -9.34 -6.10
N ASP A 68 3.76 -9.33 -5.29
CA ASP A 68 4.11 -10.31 -4.25
C ASP A 68 3.73 -9.82 -2.84
N SER A 69 3.50 -8.50 -2.68
CA SER A 69 3.31 -7.80 -1.40
C SER A 69 2.08 -8.27 -0.63
N SER A 70 1.01 -8.65 -1.34
CA SER A 70 -0.25 -9.03 -0.74
C SER A 70 -0.41 -10.53 -0.48
N ASN A 71 0.60 -11.35 -0.78
CA ASN A 71 0.50 -12.81 -0.63
C ASN A 71 0.14 -13.23 0.80
N SER A 72 0.85 -12.70 1.79
CA SER A 72 0.61 -13.04 3.21
C SER A 72 -0.78 -12.58 3.68
N ALA A 73 -1.22 -11.38 3.27
CA ALA A 73 -2.54 -10.88 3.61
C ALA A 73 -3.65 -11.73 2.95
N ALA A 74 -3.47 -12.14 1.69
CA ALA A 74 -4.43 -13.00 1.00
C ALA A 74 -4.52 -14.40 1.64
N LEU A 75 -3.40 -14.96 2.10
CA LEU A 75 -3.41 -16.20 2.87
C LEU A 75 -4.17 -16.02 4.18
N GLY A 76 -3.94 -14.93 4.92
CA GLY A 76 -4.69 -14.63 6.15
C GLY A 76 -6.19 -14.47 5.89
N TYR A 77 -6.57 -13.79 4.81
CA TYR A 77 -7.97 -13.66 4.39
C TYR A 77 -8.60 -15.04 4.07
N SER A 78 -7.89 -15.88 3.32
CA SER A 78 -8.33 -17.24 2.98
C SER A 78 -8.51 -18.11 4.21
N GLU A 79 -7.57 -18.07 5.16
CA GLU A 79 -7.63 -18.83 6.42
C GLU A 79 -8.88 -18.47 7.25
N GLU A 80 -9.19 -17.18 7.36
CA GLU A 80 -10.33 -16.69 8.15
C GLU A 80 -11.66 -16.93 7.44
N SER A 81 -11.74 -16.60 6.14
CA SER A 81 -12.97 -16.73 5.35
C SER A 81 -13.31 -18.15 4.95
N ARG A 82 -12.37 -19.10 5.08
CA ARG A 82 -12.47 -20.48 4.59
C ARG A 82 -12.65 -20.61 3.08
N ILE A 83 -12.39 -19.54 2.33
CA ILE A 83 -12.37 -19.55 0.87
C ILE A 83 -10.95 -19.94 0.41
N PRO A 84 -10.78 -20.94 -0.49
CA PRO A 84 -9.46 -21.42 -0.89
C PRO A 84 -8.63 -20.33 -1.58
N PHE A 85 -7.34 -20.26 -1.25
CA PHE A 85 -6.37 -19.41 -1.92
C PHE A 85 -5.87 -20.08 -3.19
N GLU A 86 -5.83 -19.31 -4.29
CA GLU A 86 -5.34 -19.78 -5.59
C GLU A 86 -4.38 -18.76 -6.21
N LEU A 87 -3.42 -19.25 -6.99
CA LEU A 87 -2.48 -18.41 -7.74
C LEU A 87 -3.12 -17.93 -9.06
N GLY A 88 -4.19 -17.13 -8.94
CA GLY A 88 -4.93 -16.61 -10.10
C GLY A 88 -4.21 -15.49 -10.85
N LEU A 89 -3.17 -14.90 -10.26
CA LEU A 89 -2.37 -13.83 -10.84
C LEU A 89 -0.89 -14.10 -10.60
N ILE A 90 -0.09 -14.09 -11.67
CA ILE A 90 1.34 -14.35 -11.62
C ILE A 90 2.10 -13.09 -12.00
N ARG A 91 3.12 -12.74 -11.22
CA ARG A 91 4.02 -11.65 -11.54
C ARG A 91 5.07 -12.09 -12.55
N ASN A 92 5.29 -11.28 -13.58
CA ASN A 92 6.36 -11.48 -14.54
C ASN A 92 7.68 -10.91 -13.97
N HIS A 93 8.59 -11.79 -13.54
CA HIS A 93 9.87 -11.40 -12.95
C HIS A 93 10.89 -10.85 -13.97
N TYR A 94 10.66 -11.07 -15.26
CA TYR A 94 11.54 -10.58 -16.34
C TYR A 94 11.30 -9.10 -16.68
N VAL A 95 10.22 -8.50 -16.17
CA VAL A 95 9.92 -7.08 -16.39
C VAL A 95 10.34 -6.29 -15.15
N GLY A 96 11.38 -5.47 -15.29
CA GLY A 96 11.87 -4.57 -14.23
C GLY A 96 10.85 -3.51 -13.80
N ARG A 97 11.18 -2.71 -12.78
CA ARG A 97 10.34 -1.61 -12.28
C ARG A 97 10.15 -0.54 -13.36
N THR A 98 8.99 -0.53 -14.01
CA THR A 98 8.61 0.45 -15.05
C THR A 98 7.98 1.73 -14.47
N PHE A 99 8.16 2.00 -13.17
CA PHE A 99 7.52 3.13 -12.48
C PHE A 99 8.03 4.52 -12.88
N ILE A 100 9.11 4.61 -13.66
CA ILE A 100 9.76 5.87 -14.04
C ILE A 100 9.40 6.32 -15.46
N ALA A 101 8.38 5.74 -16.09
CA ALA A 101 7.95 6.17 -17.42
C ALA A 101 7.11 7.47 -17.33
N PRO A 102 7.50 8.56 -18.02
CA PRO A 102 6.87 9.88 -17.88
C PRO A 102 5.47 10.00 -18.50
N GLN A 103 5.01 9.05 -19.29
CA GLN A 103 3.74 9.13 -20.01
C GLN A 103 2.71 8.11 -19.52
N GLN A 104 1.45 8.56 -19.36
CA GLN A 104 0.30 7.78 -18.88
C GLN A 104 0.11 6.48 -19.68
N MET A 105 0.20 6.56 -21.02
CA MET A 105 0.04 5.42 -21.93
C MET A 105 1.07 4.30 -21.70
N LYS A 106 2.29 4.63 -21.22
CA LYS A 106 3.31 3.64 -20.87
C LYS A 106 3.04 2.94 -19.53
N ARG A 107 2.23 3.55 -18.64
CA ARG A 107 1.89 2.96 -17.33
C ARG A 107 0.84 1.85 -17.48
N ASP A 108 -0.19 2.06 -18.31
CA ASP A 108 -1.24 1.04 -18.57
C ASP A 108 -0.65 -0.18 -19.28
N PHE A 109 0.25 0.04 -20.25
CA PHE A 109 1.00 -1.02 -20.90
C PHE A 109 1.93 -1.76 -19.91
N GLY A 110 2.49 -1.04 -18.92
CA GLY A 110 3.37 -1.56 -17.88
C GLY A 110 2.69 -2.52 -16.91
N VAL A 111 1.39 -2.38 -16.63
CA VAL A 111 0.62 -3.31 -15.78
C VAL A 111 0.41 -4.64 -16.50
N ASN A 112 0.04 -4.59 -17.78
CA ASN A 112 -0.15 -5.78 -18.63
C ASN A 112 1.15 -6.58 -18.83
N LEU A 113 2.32 -5.93 -18.71
CA LEU A 113 3.62 -6.62 -18.76
C LEU A 113 4.02 -7.23 -17.41
N LYS A 114 3.51 -6.70 -16.30
CA LYS A 114 3.89 -7.14 -14.95
C LYS A 114 3.13 -8.33 -14.43
N PHE A 115 1.87 -8.47 -14.82
CA PHE A 115 0.98 -9.49 -14.30
C PHE A 115 0.36 -10.29 -15.42
N ASN A 116 0.25 -11.60 -15.20
CA ASN A 116 -0.43 -12.52 -16.10
C ASN A 116 -1.53 -13.26 -15.33
N PRO A 117 -2.80 -13.17 -15.75
CA PRO A 117 -3.90 -13.89 -15.14
C PRO A 117 -3.87 -15.36 -15.57
N VAL A 118 -4.12 -16.26 -14.62
CA VAL A 118 -4.26 -17.69 -14.89
C VAL A 118 -5.71 -17.98 -15.23
N ARG A 119 -6.06 -17.87 -16.53
CA ARG A 119 -7.44 -17.97 -17.01
C ARG A 119 -8.18 -19.19 -16.48
N ARG A 120 -7.56 -20.38 -16.47
CA ARG A 120 -8.18 -21.62 -16.00
C ARG A 120 -8.61 -21.60 -14.54
N ILE A 121 -7.96 -20.77 -13.70
CA ILE A 121 -8.32 -20.58 -12.29
C ILE A 121 -9.49 -19.58 -12.18
N LEU A 122 -9.54 -18.56 -13.05
CA LEU A 122 -10.42 -17.40 -12.92
C LEU A 122 -11.77 -17.58 -13.63
N GLU A 123 -11.80 -18.37 -14.71
CA GLU A 123 -12.95 -18.47 -15.59
C GLU A 123 -14.23 -18.92 -14.86
N GLY A 124 -15.28 -18.11 -14.93
CA GLY A 124 -16.57 -18.33 -14.29
C GLY A 124 -16.59 -18.16 -12.76
N LYS A 125 -15.48 -17.82 -12.11
CA LYS A 125 -15.36 -17.72 -10.66
C LYS A 125 -15.75 -16.35 -10.13
N ARG A 126 -16.28 -16.34 -8.89
CA ARG A 126 -16.33 -15.16 -8.01
C ARG A 126 -15.00 -15.08 -7.27
N VAL A 127 -14.31 -13.98 -7.38
CA VAL A 127 -12.92 -13.85 -6.94
C VAL A 127 -12.79 -12.76 -5.90
N VAL A 128 -12.24 -13.08 -4.73
CA VAL A 128 -11.69 -12.07 -3.83
C VAL A 128 -10.28 -11.76 -4.27
N VAL A 129 -10.01 -10.49 -4.56
CA VAL A 129 -8.67 -9.99 -4.90
C VAL A 129 -8.16 -9.19 -3.70
N VAL A 130 -7.10 -9.67 -3.06
CA VAL A 130 -6.47 -8.96 -1.93
C VAL A 130 -5.29 -8.16 -2.43
N ASP A 131 -5.31 -6.84 -2.15
CA ASP A 131 -4.21 -5.91 -2.41
C ASP A 131 -3.76 -5.26 -1.10
N ASP A 132 -2.53 -4.74 -1.05
CA ASP A 132 -2.01 -4.06 0.14
C ASP A 132 -2.57 -2.64 0.29
N SER A 133 -2.67 -1.92 -0.81
CA SER A 133 -3.08 -0.51 -0.81
C SER A 133 -3.54 -0.03 -2.20
N ILE A 134 -4.41 0.98 -2.23
CA ILE A 134 -4.79 1.68 -3.45
C ILE A 134 -4.39 3.15 -3.31
N VAL A 135 -3.48 3.60 -4.18
CA VAL A 135 -2.97 4.98 -4.17
C VAL A 135 -3.72 5.84 -5.19
N ARG A 136 -3.48 5.64 -6.51
CA ARG A 136 -4.16 6.35 -7.60
C ARG A 136 -5.34 5.59 -8.20
N GLY A 137 -5.43 4.29 -7.93
CA GLY A 137 -6.44 3.39 -8.48
C GLY A 137 -6.24 2.97 -9.95
N THR A 138 -5.33 3.59 -10.70
CA THR A 138 -5.09 3.27 -12.11
C THR A 138 -4.60 1.84 -12.30
N THR A 139 -3.62 1.41 -11.50
CA THR A 139 -3.09 0.03 -11.51
C THR A 139 -4.18 -0.98 -11.18
N SER A 140 -4.94 -0.73 -10.11
CA SER A 140 -6.02 -1.63 -9.67
C SER A 140 -7.13 -1.72 -10.72
N ARG A 141 -7.48 -0.62 -11.41
CA ARG A 141 -8.45 -0.61 -12.51
C ARG A 141 -7.99 -1.46 -13.70
N SER A 142 -6.72 -1.31 -14.11
CA SER A 142 -6.15 -2.12 -15.21
C SER A 142 -6.11 -3.60 -14.84
N LEU A 143 -5.78 -3.91 -13.59
CA LEU A 143 -5.77 -5.27 -13.05
C LEU A 143 -7.17 -5.89 -13.05
N VAL A 144 -8.19 -5.15 -12.62
CA VAL A 144 -9.59 -5.60 -12.65
C VAL A 144 -10.03 -5.88 -14.08
N ALA A 145 -9.71 -5.01 -15.04
CA ALA A 145 -10.02 -5.23 -16.46
C ALA A 145 -9.36 -6.51 -17.00
N MET A 146 -8.10 -6.77 -16.60
CA MET A 146 -7.38 -8.00 -16.96
C MET A 146 -8.06 -9.26 -16.39
N LEU A 147 -8.47 -9.23 -15.11
CA LEU A 147 -9.17 -10.36 -14.47
C LEU A 147 -10.53 -10.62 -15.12
N ARG A 148 -11.29 -9.56 -15.48
CA ARG A 148 -12.54 -9.69 -16.24
C ARG A 148 -12.30 -10.32 -17.60
N SER A 149 -11.28 -9.88 -18.33
CA SER A 149 -10.89 -10.44 -19.63
C SER A 149 -10.45 -11.90 -19.54
N ALA A 150 -9.95 -12.32 -18.38
CA ALA A 150 -9.61 -13.72 -18.08
C ALA A 150 -10.83 -14.58 -17.71
N GLY A 151 -12.04 -13.98 -17.63
CA GLY A 151 -13.28 -14.70 -17.38
C GLY A 151 -13.78 -14.69 -15.92
N ALA A 152 -13.21 -13.87 -15.04
CA ALA A 152 -13.75 -13.72 -13.68
C ALA A 152 -15.19 -13.17 -13.74
N ARG A 153 -16.12 -13.89 -13.07
CA ARG A 153 -17.56 -13.54 -13.08
C ARG A 153 -17.85 -12.37 -12.15
N GLU A 154 -17.33 -12.42 -10.94
CA GLU A 154 -17.42 -11.37 -9.94
C GLU A 154 -16.04 -11.08 -9.34
N ILE A 155 -15.77 -9.82 -9.01
CA ILE A 155 -14.50 -9.37 -8.42
C ILE A 155 -14.80 -8.56 -7.17
N HIS A 156 -14.37 -9.09 -6.02
CA HIS A 156 -14.47 -8.45 -4.73
C HIS A 156 -13.07 -7.98 -4.30
N MET A 157 -12.80 -6.68 -4.45
CA MET A 157 -11.52 -6.11 -4.04
C MET A 157 -11.46 -5.92 -2.52
N ARG A 158 -10.39 -6.38 -1.91
CA ARG A 158 -10.10 -6.26 -0.47
C ARG A 158 -8.73 -5.68 -0.27
N VAL A 159 -8.64 -4.57 0.46
CA VAL A 159 -7.40 -3.81 0.66
C VAL A 159 -6.98 -3.94 2.11
N SER A 160 -5.78 -4.51 2.35
CA SER A 160 -5.29 -4.82 3.69
C SER A 160 -4.71 -3.59 4.43
N SER A 161 -5.02 -2.38 3.96
CA SER A 161 -4.79 -1.12 4.65
C SER A 161 -6.04 -0.24 4.62
N PRO A 162 -6.13 0.79 5.49
CA PRO A 162 -7.11 1.85 5.34
C PRO A 162 -6.90 2.67 4.05
N PRO A 163 -7.89 3.47 3.62
CA PRO A 163 -7.74 4.36 2.49
C PRO A 163 -6.61 5.38 2.70
N ILE A 164 -5.71 5.52 1.72
CA ILE A 164 -4.61 6.50 1.76
C ILE A 164 -5.15 7.85 1.30
N GLY A 165 -5.48 8.73 2.25
CA GLY A 165 -6.04 10.06 1.98
C GLY A 165 -5.03 11.21 2.09
N TRP A 166 -3.80 10.93 2.57
CA TRP A 166 -2.80 11.95 2.89
C TRP A 166 -1.42 11.57 2.39
N SER A 167 -0.66 12.57 1.94
CA SER A 167 0.72 12.36 1.48
C SER A 167 1.66 12.11 2.65
N CYS A 168 2.72 11.34 2.44
CA CYS A 168 3.79 11.16 3.43
C CYS A 168 4.80 12.31 3.34
N TYR A 169 5.20 12.87 4.49
CA TYR A 169 6.25 13.89 4.60
C TYR A 169 7.49 13.39 5.34
N TYR A 170 7.55 12.08 5.63
CA TYR A 170 8.61 11.47 6.45
C TYR A 170 9.52 10.50 5.69
N GLY A 171 9.44 10.48 4.34
CA GLY A 171 10.38 9.73 3.51
C GLY A 171 9.77 8.77 2.49
N ILE A 172 8.48 8.42 2.59
CA ILE A 172 7.84 7.63 1.55
C ILE A 172 7.44 8.53 0.39
N ASP A 173 7.89 8.17 -0.82
CA ASP A 173 7.53 8.88 -2.05
C ASP A 173 6.06 8.64 -2.42
N THR A 174 5.16 9.39 -1.78
CA THR A 174 3.75 9.41 -2.14
C THR A 174 3.47 10.54 -3.13
N PRO A 175 2.46 10.37 -4.02
CA PRO A 175 2.05 11.43 -4.92
C PRO A 175 1.46 12.63 -4.15
N ASN A 176 1.30 13.74 -4.86
CA ASN A 176 0.55 14.88 -4.32
C ASN A 176 -0.85 14.43 -3.87
N ARG A 177 -1.39 15.02 -2.82
CA ARG A 177 -2.67 14.66 -2.25
C ARG A 177 -3.80 14.58 -3.29
N LYS A 178 -3.80 15.49 -4.27
CA LYS A 178 -4.79 15.51 -5.37
C LYS A 178 -4.76 14.25 -6.26
N GLU A 179 -3.66 13.51 -6.26
CA GLU A 179 -3.52 12.26 -7.01
C GLU A 179 -3.91 11.02 -6.19
N LEU A 180 -4.10 11.18 -4.88
CA LEU A 180 -4.58 10.10 -4.01
C LEU A 180 -6.08 9.94 -4.23
N ILE A 181 -6.53 8.80 -4.74
CA ILE A 181 -7.94 8.60 -5.07
C ILE A 181 -8.84 8.76 -3.83
N ALA A 182 -8.39 8.26 -2.68
CA ALA A 182 -9.15 8.36 -1.43
C ALA A 182 -9.12 9.76 -0.78
N SER A 183 -8.38 10.73 -1.34
CA SER A 183 -8.41 12.11 -0.86
C SER A 183 -9.67 12.89 -1.29
N SER A 184 -10.33 12.43 -2.35
CA SER A 184 -11.44 13.14 -3.00
C SER A 184 -12.63 12.26 -3.36
N HIS A 185 -12.51 10.93 -3.23
CA HIS A 185 -13.57 9.99 -3.57
C HIS A 185 -13.93 9.12 -2.37
N THR A 186 -15.20 8.86 -2.21
CA THR A 186 -15.72 7.87 -1.26
C THR A 186 -15.38 6.44 -1.70
N VAL A 187 -15.45 5.49 -0.77
CA VAL A 187 -15.20 4.06 -1.09
C VAL A 187 -16.13 3.57 -2.20
N GLU A 188 -17.39 4.03 -2.23
CA GLU A 188 -18.35 3.63 -3.26
C GLU A 188 -18.02 4.22 -4.64
N GLU A 189 -17.51 5.46 -4.70
CA GLU A 189 -17.04 6.06 -5.94
C GLU A 189 -15.78 5.35 -6.46
N ILE A 190 -14.86 4.98 -5.54
CA ILE A 190 -13.67 4.18 -5.88
C ILE A 190 -14.10 2.80 -6.40
N ARG A 191 -15.07 2.13 -5.77
CA ARG A 191 -15.63 0.87 -6.23
C ARG A 191 -16.11 0.96 -7.69
N LYS A 192 -16.90 2.01 -7.98
CA LYS A 192 -17.42 2.27 -9.34
C LYS A 192 -16.29 2.54 -10.33
N TYR A 193 -15.30 3.35 -9.94
CA TYR A 193 -14.15 3.67 -10.77
C TYR A 193 -13.32 2.42 -11.13
N LEU A 194 -13.16 1.49 -10.19
CA LEU A 194 -12.44 0.25 -10.38
C LEU A 194 -13.23 -0.82 -11.14
N HIS A 195 -14.55 -0.64 -11.29
CA HIS A 195 -15.47 -1.63 -11.90
C HIS A 195 -15.50 -2.97 -11.15
N VAL A 196 -15.40 -2.95 -9.81
CA VAL A 196 -15.50 -4.14 -8.96
C VAL A 196 -16.90 -4.28 -8.36
N ASP A 197 -17.31 -5.52 -8.06
CA ASP A 197 -18.64 -5.83 -7.51
C ASP A 197 -18.73 -5.38 -6.06
N SER A 198 -17.64 -5.48 -5.30
CA SER A 198 -17.53 -4.88 -3.96
C SER A 198 -16.10 -4.44 -3.66
N LEU A 199 -15.96 -3.43 -2.79
CA LEU A 199 -14.69 -2.90 -2.31
C LEU A 199 -14.75 -2.80 -0.79
N GLY A 200 -13.74 -3.34 -0.11
CA GLY A 200 -13.55 -3.20 1.33
C GLY A 200 -12.12 -2.85 1.66
N TYR A 201 -11.92 -1.85 2.50
CA TYR A 201 -10.65 -1.46 3.10
C TYR A 201 -10.61 -1.90 4.54
N LEU A 202 -9.46 -2.35 5.02
CA LEU A 202 -9.25 -2.56 6.44
C LEU A 202 -9.52 -1.27 7.21
N SER A 203 -10.22 -1.34 8.32
CA SER A 203 -10.47 -0.17 9.16
C SER A 203 -9.17 0.30 9.87
N MET A 204 -9.15 1.56 10.34
CA MET A 204 -8.06 2.05 11.19
C MET A 204 -7.96 1.27 12.50
N GLU A 205 -9.10 0.87 13.07
CA GLU A 205 -9.16 0.06 14.27
C GLU A 205 -8.61 -1.35 14.00
N GLY A 206 -9.01 -1.96 12.89
CA GLY A 206 -8.49 -3.26 12.45
C GLY A 206 -6.97 -3.22 12.22
N LEU A 207 -6.44 -2.18 11.56
CA LEU A 207 -5.00 -2.02 11.40
C LEU A 207 -4.28 -1.91 12.75
N ARG A 208 -4.78 -1.08 13.65
CA ARG A 208 -4.17 -0.87 14.98
C ARG A 208 -4.21 -2.13 15.85
N SER A 209 -5.25 -2.95 15.73
CA SER A 209 -5.38 -4.20 16.47
C SER A 209 -4.39 -5.29 16.03
N CYS A 210 -3.78 -5.16 14.85
CA CYS A 210 -2.85 -6.13 14.30
C CYS A 210 -1.40 -5.92 14.73
N VAL A 211 -1.05 -4.79 15.36
CA VAL A 211 0.30 -4.47 15.82
C VAL A 211 0.37 -4.44 17.35
N SER A 212 1.48 -4.89 17.91
CA SER A 212 1.60 -5.04 19.39
C SER A 212 1.64 -3.71 20.13
N ARG A 213 2.20 -2.66 19.51
CA ARG A 213 2.36 -1.31 20.08
C ARG A 213 1.79 -0.24 19.15
N PRO A 214 0.45 -0.14 19.06
CA PRO A 214 -0.19 0.72 18.07
C PRO A 214 0.15 2.21 18.23
N ASP A 215 0.46 2.67 19.45
CA ASP A 215 0.80 4.08 19.71
C ASP A 215 2.24 4.45 19.33
N ASP A 216 3.10 3.46 19.09
CA ASP A 216 4.48 3.67 18.65
C ASP A 216 4.59 3.82 17.12
N HIS A 217 3.46 3.77 16.39
CA HIS A 217 3.45 3.84 14.94
C HIS A 217 2.89 5.15 14.40
N CYS A 218 3.35 5.51 13.19
CA CYS A 218 2.84 6.61 12.40
C CYS A 218 1.75 6.11 11.44
N TYR A 219 0.59 6.75 11.46
CA TYR A 219 -0.56 6.47 10.60
C TYR A 219 -0.94 7.68 9.72
N ALA A 220 -0.07 8.70 9.63
CA ALA A 220 -0.40 9.98 9.03
C ALA A 220 -0.91 9.92 7.58
N CYS A 221 -0.47 8.92 6.79
CA CYS A 221 -0.97 8.72 5.43
C CYS A 221 -2.44 8.28 5.37
N PHE A 222 -3.00 7.77 6.48
CA PHE A 222 -4.39 7.35 6.59
C PHE A 222 -5.26 8.38 7.31
N ASP A 223 -4.80 8.95 8.44
CA ASP A 223 -5.60 9.80 9.32
C ASP A 223 -5.25 11.31 9.25
N GLY A 224 -4.16 11.68 8.57
CA GLY A 224 -3.69 13.06 8.45
C GLY A 224 -3.07 13.64 9.72
N LYS A 225 -2.83 12.83 10.75
CA LYS A 225 -2.25 13.28 12.03
C LYS A 225 -0.73 13.14 12.00
N TYR A 226 -0.07 14.21 11.61
CA TYR A 226 1.39 14.28 11.57
C TYR A 226 1.95 14.61 12.96
N SER A 227 3.00 13.90 13.39
CA SER A 227 3.64 14.12 14.70
C SER A 227 4.38 15.47 14.76
N GLU A 228 4.89 15.92 13.61
CA GLU A 228 5.55 17.22 13.45
C GLU A 228 4.99 17.88 12.18
N TRP A 229 4.51 19.10 12.31
CA TRP A 229 4.01 19.87 11.18
C TRP A 229 4.90 21.07 10.94
N TYR A 230 5.52 21.14 9.78
CA TYR A 230 6.47 22.19 9.39
C TYR A 230 5.87 23.19 8.36
N GLY A 231 4.56 23.32 8.31
CA GLY A 231 3.86 24.19 7.38
C GLY A 231 3.34 23.47 6.11
N GLU A 232 2.85 24.24 5.15
CA GLU A 232 2.38 23.71 3.85
C GLU A 232 3.55 22.97 3.18
N PRO A 233 3.33 21.71 2.76
CA PRO A 233 4.41 20.94 2.11
C PRO A 233 4.82 21.62 0.82
N LEU A 234 6.09 21.93 0.73
CA LEU A 234 6.70 22.28 -0.53
C LEU A 234 6.46 21.14 -1.51
N GLY A 235 5.96 21.42 -2.71
CA GLY A 235 5.70 20.39 -3.71
C GLY A 235 6.97 19.55 -3.97
N LYS A 236 6.81 18.31 -4.41
CA LYS A 236 7.90 17.33 -4.65
C LYS A 236 9.12 17.90 -5.39
N LEU A 237 8.92 18.87 -6.27
CA LEU A 237 9.97 19.55 -7.05
C LEU A 237 10.40 20.93 -6.47
N ALA A 238 9.99 21.25 -5.25
CA ALA A 238 10.31 22.57 -4.68
C ALA A 238 11.81 22.78 -4.49
N MET A 239 12.56 21.71 -4.20
CA MET A 239 14.02 21.75 -4.07
C MET A 239 14.75 21.80 -5.41
N GLU A 240 14.06 21.48 -6.51
CA GLU A 240 14.62 21.55 -7.88
C GLU A 240 14.40 22.91 -8.54
N ARG A 241 13.61 23.80 -7.92
CA ARG A 241 13.46 25.17 -8.41
C ARG A 241 14.77 25.93 -8.18
N PRO A 242 15.34 26.62 -9.19
CA PRO A 242 16.48 27.48 -8.98
C PRO A 242 16.15 28.44 -7.84
N GLN A 243 16.96 28.46 -6.79
CA GLN A 243 16.87 29.49 -5.78
C GLN A 243 17.17 30.81 -6.48
N THR A 244 16.17 31.66 -6.72
CA THR A 244 16.38 33.03 -7.10
C THR A 244 17.27 33.64 -6.03
N ARG A 245 18.53 34.01 -6.42
CA ARG A 245 19.45 34.73 -5.55
C ARG A 245 18.67 35.88 -4.90
N ILE A 246 18.60 35.85 -3.58
CA ILE A 246 18.19 37.03 -2.83
C ILE A 246 19.28 38.07 -3.10
N GLU A 247 19.03 39.00 -4.04
CA GLU A 247 19.89 40.16 -4.25
C GLU A 247 19.88 40.92 -2.94
N GLY A 248 21.10 41.05 -2.37
CA GLY A 248 21.33 41.70 -1.10
C GLY A 248 20.83 43.15 -1.13
N ARG A 249 20.02 43.48 -0.15
CA ARG A 249 19.81 44.87 0.24
C ARG A 249 21.17 45.41 0.75
N ARG A 250 21.68 46.39 0.05
CA ARG A 250 22.73 47.31 0.53
C ARG A 250 22.11 48.22 1.59
#